data_0e07423640b6f96fd05bffd98f1469b9
#
_entry.id   0e07423640b6f96fd05bffd98f1469b9
#
_cell.length_a   1.000
_cell.length_b   1.000
_cell.length_c   1.000
_cell.angle_alpha   90.00
_cell.angle_beta   90.00
_cell.angle_gamma   90.00
#
_symmetry.space_group_name_H-M   'P 1'
#
loop_
_entity.id
_entity.type
_entity.pdbx_description
1 polymer ?
#
loop_
_entity_poly.entity_id
_entity_poly.type
_entity_poly.pdbx_seq_one_letter_code
_entity_poly.pdbx_strand_id
1 'polypeptide(L)'
;AKSDGQVTNREIQIATALMDDMNLSGDTRQEAQNAFREGKARDFPLVDTLKGLYEACHGRRDILQVFLEILIQAAFADGKLSQEEYVVLEKVAKPLGFRRRDLDYLISMFEAEIRFRQRGGQQRSSQHSPYTETQSLDDAYRILGVSSSDDEKTIKRAYRKRMAEHHPDKLVSKGLPE
;
A
#
# COMPACT_ATOMS: atom_id res chain seq x y z
N ALA A 1 12.81 -3.49 -5.13
CA ALA A 1 14.13 -3.93 -5.64
C ALA A 1 15.14 -2.87 -5.31
N LYS A 2 16.21 -3.24 -4.59
CA LYS A 2 17.32 -2.32 -4.33
C LYS A 2 17.95 -1.89 -5.63
N SER A 3 18.37 -0.65 -5.72
CA SER A 3 19.09 -0.07 -6.86
C SER A 3 20.42 -0.79 -7.21
N ASP A 4 20.84 -1.77 -6.39
CA ASP A 4 22.04 -2.60 -6.56
C ASP A 4 21.83 -3.91 -7.34
N GLY A 5 20.58 -4.20 -7.76
CA GLY A 5 20.25 -5.38 -8.58
C GLY A 5 20.26 -6.72 -7.83
N GLN A 6 20.45 -6.74 -6.51
CA GLN A 6 20.32 -7.95 -5.71
C GLN A 6 18.94 -8.02 -5.05
N VAL A 7 18.22 -9.08 -5.33
CA VAL A 7 16.92 -9.36 -4.71
C VAL A 7 17.15 -10.15 -3.43
N THR A 8 16.65 -9.61 -2.35
CA THR A 8 16.70 -10.26 -1.05
C THR A 8 15.68 -11.40 -0.96
N ASN A 9 15.95 -12.40 -0.12
CA ASN A 9 14.98 -13.47 0.18
C ASN A 9 13.64 -12.90 0.66
N ARG A 10 13.65 -11.75 1.32
CA ARG A 10 12.46 -11.07 1.82
C ARG A 10 11.61 -10.49 0.69
N GLU A 11 12.21 -9.88 -0.33
CA GLU A 11 11.48 -9.40 -1.52
C GLU A 11 10.84 -10.55 -2.28
N ILE A 12 11.51 -11.72 -2.33
CA ILE A 12 10.95 -12.94 -2.92
C ILE A 12 9.75 -13.42 -2.09
N GLN A 13 9.84 -13.41 -0.76
CA GLN A 13 8.73 -13.80 0.12
C GLN A 13 7.53 -12.87 -0.04
N ILE A 14 7.74 -11.55 -0.13
CA ILE A 14 6.66 -10.58 -0.37
C ILE A 14 5.98 -10.83 -1.71
N ALA A 15 6.77 -11.03 -2.79
CA ALA A 15 6.21 -11.32 -4.10
C ALA A 15 5.43 -12.66 -4.11
N THR A 16 5.93 -13.66 -3.40
CA THR A 16 5.25 -14.96 -3.27
C THR A 16 3.94 -14.82 -2.50
N ALA A 17 3.96 -14.13 -1.36
CA ALA A 17 2.76 -13.88 -0.57
C ALA A 17 1.71 -13.12 -1.37
N LEU A 18 2.12 -12.10 -2.15
CA LEU A 18 1.20 -11.37 -3.03
C LEU A 18 0.56 -12.28 -4.09
N MET A 19 1.34 -13.18 -4.70
CA MET A 19 0.81 -14.16 -5.66
C MET A 19 -0.17 -15.13 -4.99
N ASP A 20 0.07 -15.51 -3.74
CA ASP A 20 -0.82 -16.36 -2.95
C ASP A 20 -2.12 -15.61 -2.59
N ASP A 21 -2.03 -14.36 -2.14
CA ASP A 21 -3.18 -13.50 -1.82
C ASP A 21 -4.06 -13.24 -3.05
N MET A 22 -3.45 -13.17 -4.24
CA MET A 22 -4.15 -13.04 -5.51
C MET A 22 -4.66 -14.38 -6.07
N ASN A 23 -4.50 -15.49 -5.34
CA ASN A 23 -4.86 -16.85 -5.79
C ASN A 23 -4.25 -17.25 -7.14
N LEU A 24 -3.06 -16.74 -7.49
CA LEU A 24 -2.41 -17.09 -8.74
C LEU A 24 -1.91 -18.52 -8.73
N SER A 25 -2.33 -19.31 -9.72
CA SER A 25 -1.93 -20.71 -9.86
C SER A 25 -1.60 -21.05 -11.32
N GLY A 26 -0.93 -22.18 -11.56
CA GLY A 26 -0.62 -22.65 -12.91
C GLY A 26 0.12 -21.60 -13.75
N ASP A 27 -0.35 -21.34 -14.95
CA ASP A 27 0.29 -20.47 -15.93
C ASP A 27 0.34 -19.01 -15.46
N THR A 28 -0.70 -18.50 -14.81
CA THR A 28 -0.74 -17.12 -14.31
C THR A 28 0.30 -16.87 -13.23
N ARG A 29 0.57 -17.86 -12.37
CA ARG A 29 1.66 -17.78 -11.38
C ARG A 29 3.02 -17.79 -12.04
N GLN A 30 3.20 -18.61 -13.07
CA GLN A 30 4.43 -18.66 -13.86
C GLN A 30 4.71 -17.33 -14.56
N GLU A 31 3.69 -16.71 -15.16
CA GLU A 31 3.78 -15.38 -15.77
C GLU A 31 4.19 -14.31 -14.75
N ALA A 32 3.55 -14.30 -13.56
CA ALA A 32 3.90 -13.37 -12.48
C ALA A 32 5.35 -13.54 -12.00
N GLN A 33 5.84 -14.78 -11.89
CA GLN A 33 7.24 -15.07 -11.54
C GLN A 33 8.21 -14.60 -12.63
N ASN A 34 7.85 -14.75 -13.89
CA ASN A 34 8.65 -14.28 -15.02
C ASN A 34 8.71 -12.75 -15.01
N ALA A 35 7.57 -12.07 -14.87
CA ALA A 35 7.49 -10.61 -14.76
C ALA A 35 8.32 -10.08 -13.57
N PHE A 36 8.29 -10.77 -12.43
CA PHE A 36 9.13 -10.44 -11.28
C PHE A 36 10.62 -10.55 -11.57
N ARG A 37 11.05 -11.57 -12.36
CA ARG A 37 12.44 -11.73 -12.80
C ARG A 37 12.86 -10.63 -13.78
N GLU A 38 12.00 -10.32 -14.75
CA GLU A 38 12.24 -9.25 -15.73
C GLU A 38 12.36 -7.88 -15.06
N GLY A 39 11.50 -7.59 -14.06
CA GLY A 39 11.55 -6.35 -13.31
C GLY A 39 12.83 -6.12 -12.50
N LYS A 40 13.72 -7.13 -12.39
CA LYS A 40 15.04 -7.03 -11.77
C LYS A 40 16.13 -6.54 -12.71
N ALA A 41 15.90 -6.59 -14.01
CA ALA A 41 16.88 -6.19 -14.99
C ALA A 41 17.22 -4.70 -14.84
N ARG A 42 18.50 -4.35 -14.97
CA ARG A 42 18.95 -2.95 -14.83
C ARG A 42 18.39 -2.03 -15.91
N ASP A 43 18.06 -2.59 -17.06
CA ASP A 43 17.49 -1.94 -18.23
C ASP A 43 15.97 -2.10 -18.32
N PHE A 44 15.33 -2.55 -17.24
CA PHE A 44 13.88 -2.70 -17.21
C PHE A 44 13.17 -1.38 -17.53
N PRO A 45 12.31 -1.33 -18.57
CA PRO A 45 11.68 -0.10 -19.04
C PRO A 45 10.52 0.32 -18.10
N LEU A 46 10.84 0.65 -16.85
CA LEU A 46 9.87 0.92 -15.79
C LEU A 46 8.81 1.96 -16.19
N VAL A 47 9.25 3.08 -16.81
CA VAL A 47 8.32 4.17 -17.15
C VAL A 47 7.32 3.73 -18.21
N ASP A 48 7.76 2.99 -19.23
CA ASP A 48 6.89 2.54 -20.31
C ASP A 48 5.94 1.42 -19.84
N THR A 49 6.43 0.54 -18.98
CA THR A 49 5.60 -0.48 -18.32
C THR A 49 4.51 0.17 -17.46
N LEU A 50 4.82 1.21 -16.70
CA LEU A 50 3.85 1.93 -15.87
C LEU A 50 2.84 2.71 -16.71
N LYS A 51 3.24 3.28 -17.85
CA LYS A 51 2.31 3.89 -18.80
C LYS A 51 1.35 2.85 -19.39
N GLY A 52 1.87 1.69 -19.81
CA GLY A 52 1.03 0.58 -20.28
C GLY A 52 0.02 0.13 -19.20
N LEU A 53 0.43 0.04 -17.93
CA LEU A 53 -0.49 -0.24 -16.83
C LEU A 53 -1.55 0.85 -16.68
N TYR A 54 -1.17 2.13 -16.76
CA TYR A 54 -2.10 3.24 -16.69
C TYR A 54 -3.15 3.17 -17.81
N GLU A 55 -2.73 2.88 -19.03
CA GLU A 55 -3.61 2.71 -20.20
C GLU A 55 -4.52 1.49 -20.05
N ALA A 56 -3.97 0.34 -19.66
CA ALA A 56 -4.74 -0.88 -19.42
C ALA A 56 -5.80 -0.70 -18.32
N CYS A 57 -5.51 0.09 -17.31
CA CYS A 57 -6.48 0.47 -16.27
C CYS A 57 -7.43 1.59 -16.72
N HIS A 58 -7.35 2.09 -17.97
CA HIS A 58 -8.15 3.21 -18.47
C HIS A 58 -8.08 4.45 -17.57
N GLY A 59 -6.94 4.70 -16.94
CA GLY A 59 -6.72 5.80 -15.99
C GLY A 59 -7.56 5.70 -14.70
N ARG A 60 -8.13 4.55 -14.38
CA ARG A 60 -8.91 4.33 -13.16
C ARG A 60 -8.02 4.51 -11.93
N ARG A 61 -8.16 5.68 -11.31
CA ARG A 61 -7.35 6.10 -10.18
C ARG A 61 -7.51 5.18 -8.96
N ASP A 62 -8.68 4.61 -8.77
CA ASP A 62 -8.97 3.67 -7.68
C ASP A 62 -8.14 2.38 -7.77
N ILE A 63 -8.00 1.80 -8.96
CA ILE A 63 -7.17 0.61 -9.20
C ILE A 63 -5.68 0.95 -9.05
N LEU A 64 -5.25 2.05 -9.69
CA LEU A 64 -3.87 2.50 -9.64
C LEU A 64 -3.42 2.87 -8.22
N GLN A 65 -4.34 3.37 -7.38
CA GLN A 65 -4.08 3.65 -5.98
C GLN A 65 -3.84 2.36 -5.19
N VAL A 66 -4.67 1.33 -5.38
CA VAL A 66 -4.47 0.00 -4.74
C VAL A 66 -3.09 -0.56 -5.11
N PHE A 67 -2.71 -0.46 -6.38
CA PHE A 67 -1.38 -0.88 -6.82
C PHE A 67 -0.27 -0.11 -6.08
N LEU A 68 -0.41 1.21 -5.95
CA LEU A 68 0.58 2.03 -5.25
C LEU A 68 0.61 1.72 -3.74
N GLU A 69 -0.54 1.44 -3.12
CA GLU A 69 -0.63 1.02 -1.71
C GLU A 69 0.09 -0.31 -1.46
N ILE A 70 -0.03 -1.29 -2.38
CA ILE A 70 0.71 -2.56 -2.32
C ILE A 70 2.23 -2.31 -2.36
N LEU A 71 2.68 -1.40 -3.23
CA LEU A 71 4.11 -1.06 -3.30
C LEU A 71 4.61 -0.34 -2.05
N ILE A 72 3.79 0.55 -1.47
CA ILE A 72 4.10 1.19 -0.18
C ILE A 72 4.21 0.14 0.91
N GLN A 73 3.26 -0.80 1.00
CA GLN A 73 3.31 -1.90 1.96
C GLN A 73 4.59 -2.74 1.80
N ALA A 74 4.98 -3.05 0.57
CA ALA A 74 6.21 -3.79 0.29
C ALA A 74 7.46 -3.01 0.71
N ALA A 75 7.49 -1.69 0.50
CA ALA A 75 8.59 -0.83 0.92
C ALA A 75 8.73 -0.76 2.46
N PHE A 76 7.61 -0.83 3.18
CA PHE A 76 7.61 -0.88 4.65
C PHE A 76 7.87 -2.27 5.24
N ALA A 77 8.25 -3.26 4.45
CA ALA A 77 8.47 -4.63 4.93
C ALA A 77 9.49 -4.72 6.09
N ASP A 78 10.46 -3.80 6.15
CA ASP A 78 11.45 -3.67 7.23
C ASP A 78 10.97 -2.78 8.40
N GLY A 79 9.72 -2.31 8.34
CA GLY A 79 9.11 -1.44 9.35
C GLY A 79 9.47 0.04 9.21
N LYS A 80 10.30 0.40 8.24
CA LYS A 80 10.70 1.79 7.94
C LYS A 80 10.88 1.96 6.45
N LEU A 81 10.45 3.11 5.94
CA LEU A 81 10.70 3.53 4.57
C LEU A 81 12.06 4.24 4.49
N SER A 82 12.97 3.71 3.69
CA SER A 82 14.24 4.37 3.41
C SER A 82 14.08 5.49 2.37
N GLN A 83 15.06 6.40 2.32
CA GLN A 83 15.06 7.48 1.31
C GLN A 83 15.14 6.91 -0.13
N GLU A 84 15.87 5.83 -0.31
CA GLU A 84 16.01 5.15 -1.61
C GLU A 84 14.68 4.55 -2.07
N GLU A 85 13.95 3.90 -1.17
CA GLU A 85 12.63 3.35 -1.46
C GLU A 85 11.60 4.44 -1.74
N TYR A 86 11.64 5.56 -0.99
CA TYR A 86 10.80 6.72 -1.28
C TYR A 86 11.02 7.25 -2.70
N VAL A 87 12.28 7.39 -3.14
CA VAL A 87 12.62 7.83 -4.50
C VAL A 87 12.07 6.85 -5.56
N VAL A 88 12.11 5.55 -5.28
CA VAL A 88 11.52 4.54 -6.18
C VAL A 88 10.00 4.69 -6.24
N LEU A 89 9.33 4.84 -5.09
CA LEU A 89 7.89 5.06 -5.04
C LEU A 89 7.47 6.35 -5.79
N GLU A 90 8.25 7.43 -5.67
CA GLU A 90 8.01 8.67 -6.41
C GLU A 90 8.13 8.47 -7.93
N LYS A 91 9.15 7.71 -8.38
CA LYS A 91 9.33 7.33 -9.80
C LYS A 91 8.17 6.49 -10.34
N VAL A 92 7.54 5.67 -9.50
CA VAL A 92 6.37 4.85 -9.86
C VAL A 92 5.09 5.69 -9.83
N ALA A 93 4.88 6.50 -8.81
CA ALA A 93 3.65 7.26 -8.61
C ALA A 93 3.39 8.28 -9.74
N LYS A 94 4.43 8.94 -10.22
CA LYS A 94 4.34 9.99 -11.25
C LYS A 94 3.75 9.50 -12.58
N PRO A 95 4.24 8.43 -13.23
CA PRO A 95 3.64 7.89 -14.46
C PRO A 95 2.20 7.39 -14.26
N LEU A 96 1.83 6.98 -13.05
CA LEU A 96 0.48 6.55 -12.68
C LEU A 96 -0.47 7.72 -12.36
N GLY A 97 -0.03 8.98 -12.56
CA GLY A 97 -0.85 10.17 -12.38
C GLY A 97 -0.99 10.64 -10.92
N PHE A 98 -0.15 10.16 -10.00
CA PHE A 98 -0.11 10.62 -8.62
C PHE A 98 0.92 11.73 -8.45
N ARG A 99 0.53 12.80 -7.77
CA ARG A 99 1.45 13.88 -7.38
C ARG A 99 2.20 13.47 -6.11
N ARG A 100 3.32 14.14 -5.85
CA ARG A 100 4.12 13.90 -4.63
C ARG A 100 3.27 13.98 -3.36
N ARG A 101 2.42 14.99 -3.24
CA ARG A 101 1.52 15.14 -2.08
C ARG A 101 0.54 13.97 -1.90
N ASP A 102 0.10 13.34 -3.01
CA ASP A 102 -0.79 12.19 -2.97
C ASP A 102 -0.02 10.97 -2.42
N LEU A 103 1.24 10.79 -2.85
CA LEU A 103 2.13 9.76 -2.35
C LEU A 103 2.44 9.97 -0.85
N ASP A 104 2.82 11.19 -0.46
CA ASP A 104 3.12 11.54 0.94
C ASP A 104 1.92 11.27 1.85
N TYR A 105 0.72 11.57 1.37
CA TYR A 105 -0.52 11.27 2.07
C TYR A 105 -0.73 9.76 2.28
N LEU A 106 -0.59 8.95 1.23
CA LEU A 106 -0.71 7.49 1.33
C LEU A 106 0.33 6.90 2.28
N ILE A 107 1.57 7.35 2.20
CA ILE A 107 2.65 6.93 3.10
C ILE A 107 2.30 7.26 4.55
N SER A 108 1.84 8.49 4.82
CA SER A 108 1.49 8.92 6.18
C SER A 108 0.33 8.11 6.78
N MET A 109 -0.65 7.74 5.96
CA MET A 109 -1.74 6.86 6.36
C MET A 109 -1.24 5.47 6.72
N PHE A 110 -0.35 4.90 5.91
CA PHE A 110 0.22 3.58 6.14
C PHE A 110 1.09 3.55 7.41
N GLU A 111 1.90 4.58 7.64
CA GLU A 111 2.65 4.73 8.89
C GLU A 111 1.73 4.81 10.12
N ALA A 112 0.63 5.56 10.03
CA ALA A 112 -0.35 5.64 11.12
C ALA A 112 -0.98 4.27 11.40
N GLU A 113 -1.31 3.51 10.36
CA GLU A 113 -1.83 2.15 10.49
C GLU A 113 -0.85 1.19 11.16
N ILE A 114 0.43 1.21 10.76
CA ILE A 114 1.48 0.41 11.40
C ILE A 114 1.59 0.75 12.89
N ARG A 115 1.66 2.05 13.22
CA ARG A 115 1.73 2.50 14.63
C ARG A 115 0.51 2.04 15.43
N PHE A 116 -0.68 2.13 14.85
CA PHE A 116 -1.91 1.69 15.49
C PHE A 116 -1.93 0.18 15.75
N ARG A 117 -1.53 -0.63 14.76
CA ARG A 117 -1.43 -2.10 14.90
C ARG A 117 -0.39 -2.51 15.95
N GLN A 118 0.77 -1.87 15.97
CA GLN A 118 1.82 -2.17 16.95
C GLN A 118 1.36 -1.86 18.38
N ARG A 119 0.58 -0.80 18.58
CA ARG A 119 0.03 -0.44 19.88
C ARG A 119 -1.15 -1.32 20.31
N GLY A 120 -2.03 -1.69 19.39
CA GLY A 120 -3.16 -2.58 19.67
C GLY A 120 -2.76 -3.99 20.11
N GLY A 121 -1.59 -4.48 19.66
CA GLY A 121 -1.01 -5.76 20.11
C GLY A 121 -0.43 -5.72 21.53
N GLN A 122 -0.02 -4.58 22.02
CA GLN A 122 0.56 -4.40 23.35
C GLN A 122 -0.47 -4.13 24.46
N GLN A 123 -1.70 -3.76 24.10
CA GLN A 123 -2.75 -3.35 25.05
C GLN A 123 -3.51 -4.51 25.72
N ARG A 124 -3.09 -5.77 25.48
CA ARG A 124 -3.60 -6.91 26.26
C ARG A 124 -2.92 -7.10 27.61
N SER A 125 -1.88 -6.33 27.93
CA SER A 125 -1.23 -6.37 29.25
C SER A 125 -0.54 -5.06 29.55
N SER A 126 -1.21 -4.05 30.03
CA SER A 126 -0.81 -3.11 31.10
C SER A 126 -1.50 -1.75 31.00
N GLN A 127 -2.09 -1.37 32.12
CA GLN A 127 -2.40 -0.06 32.70
C GLN A 127 -2.56 1.15 31.74
N HIS A 128 -3.77 1.71 31.79
CA HIS A 128 -4.17 3.01 31.27
C HIS A 128 -3.12 4.10 31.54
N SER A 129 -2.45 4.57 30.46
CA SER A 129 -1.73 5.82 30.49
C SER A 129 -2.49 6.84 29.63
N PRO A 130 -2.90 7.99 30.16
CA PRO A 130 -3.69 8.99 29.41
C PRO A 130 -3.01 9.51 28.13
N TYR A 131 -1.68 9.43 28.09
CA TYR A 131 -0.87 9.87 26.94
C TYR A 131 -0.99 8.96 25.72
N THR A 132 -1.41 7.70 25.92
CA THR A 132 -1.52 6.68 24.85
C THR A 132 -2.84 6.78 24.07
N GLU A 133 -3.91 7.27 24.72
CA GLU A 133 -5.23 7.39 24.09
C GLU A 133 -5.28 8.51 23.04
N THR A 134 -4.70 9.66 23.33
CA THR A 134 -4.70 10.81 22.41
C THR A 134 -3.95 10.50 21.12
N GLN A 135 -2.78 9.84 21.22
CA GLN A 135 -2.00 9.47 20.04
C GLN A 135 -2.66 8.35 19.22
N SER A 136 -3.37 7.43 19.88
CA SER A 136 -4.15 6.37 19.20
C SER A 136 -5.33 6.94 18.44
N LEU A 137 -6.00 7.98 18.98
CA LEU A 137 -7.08 8.69 18.32
C LEU A 137 -6.57 9.50 17.12
N ASP A 138 -5.43 10.17 17.24
CA ASP A 138 -4.81 10.91 16.14
C ASP A 138 -4.44 9.99 14.97
N ASP A 139 -3.89 8.81 15.26
CA ASP A 139 -3.58 7.81 14.24
C ASP A 139 -4.88 7.27 13.60
N ALA A 140 -5.96 7.07 14.38
CA ALA A 140 -7.26 6.66 13.85
C ALA A 140 -7.87 7.74 12.92
N TYR A 141 -7.80 9.01 13.28
CA TYR A 141 -8.25 10.12 12.43
C TYR A 141 -7.45 10.20 11.12
N ARG A 142 -6.13 9.98 11.18
CA ARG A 142 -5.28 9.93 9.98
C ARG A 142 -5.63 8.77 9.08
N ILE A 143 -5.87 7.57 9.63
CA ILE A 143 -6.30 6.39 8.86
C ILE A 143 -7.63 6.68 8.15
N LEU A 144 -8.54 7.39 8.79
CA LEU A 144 -9.82 7.78 8.22
C LEU A 144 -9.72 8.96 7.24
N GLY A 145 -8.60 9.68 7.23
CA GLY A 145 -8.39 10.87 6.41
C GLY A 145 -9.24 12.07 6.86
N VAL A 146 -9.46 12.19 8.18
CA VAL A 146 -10.22 13.27 8.81
C VAL A 146 -9.40 13.93 9.92
N SER A 147 -9.85 15.10 10.37
CA SER A 147 -9.28 15.81 11.52
C SER A 147 -10.03 15.45 12.81
N SER A 148 -9.35 15.55 13.95
CA SER A 148 -9.99 15.47 15.26
C SER A 148 -11.02 16.58 15.52
N SER A 149 -10.95 17.67 14.74
CA SER A 149 -11.88 18.80 14.81
C SER A 149 -13.10 18.65 13.89
N ASP A 150 -13.15 17.59 13.06
CA ASP A 150 -14.29 17.34 12.17
C ASP A 150 -15.50 16.88 12.98
N ASP A 151 -16.70 17.17 12.46
CA ASP A 151 -17.94 16.76 13.08
C ASP A 151 -18.14 15.22 13.01
N GLU A 152 -18.91 14.69 13.93
CA GLU A 152 -19.18 13.25 14.04
C GLU A 152 -19.76 12.67 12.73
N LYS A 153 -20.53 13.45 11.99
CA LYS A 153 -21.12 13.04 10.71
C LYS A 153 -20.07 12.84 9.63
N THR A 154 -19.09 13.74 9.57
CA THR A 154 -17.93 13.65 8.68
C THR A 154 -17.07 12.44 9.00
N ILE A 155 -16.76 12.21 10.30
CA ILE A 155 -15.99 11.05 10.76
C ILE A 155 -16.73 9.74 10.43
N LYS A 156 -18.03 9.64 10.72
CA LYS A 156 -18.84 8.46 10.38
C LYS A 156 -18.92 8.21 8.86
N ARG A 157 -18.97 9.27 8.06
CA ARG A 157 -18.97 9.16 6.59
C ARG A 157 -17.63 8.63 6.08
N ALA A 158 -16.51 9.15 6.59
CA ALA A 158 -15.17 8.69 6.25
C ALA A 158 -14.96 7.22 6.64
N TYR A 159 -15.39 6.82 7.84
CA TYR A 159 -15.36 5.43 8.30
C TYR A 159 -16.12 4.50 7.35
N ARG A 160 -17.38 4.83 7.01
CA ARG A 160 -18.17 4.01 6.09
C ARG A 160 -17.56 3.92 4.70
N LYS A 161 -16.99 5.03 4.21
CA LYS A 161 -16.29 5.06 2.93
C LYS A 161 -15.07 4.13 2.96
N ARG A 162 -14.24 4.23 4.00
CA ARG A 162 -13.04 3.39 4.17
C ARG A 162 -13.40 1.91 4.28
N MET A 163 -14.40 1.57 5.10
CA MET A 163 -14.92 0.20 5.20
C MET A 163 -15.44 -0.32 3.87
N ALA A 164 -16.12 0.51 3.09
CA ALA A 164 -16.63 0.13 1.78
C ALA A 164 -15.52 -0.03 0.72
N GLU A 165 -14.41 0.69 0.83
CA GLU A 165 -13.26 0.59 -0.08
C GLU A 165 -12.46 -0.69 0.16
N HIS A 166 -12.34 -1.12 1.42
CA HIS A 166 -11.58 -2.30 1.83
C HIS A 166 -12.43 -3.55 2.09
N HIS A 167 -13.74 -3.50 1.75
CA HIS A 167 -14.59 -4.70 1.88
C HIS A 167 -14.20 -5.74 0.82
N PRO A 168 -13.93 -7.00 1.21
CA PRO A 168 -13.48 -8.04 0.30
C PRO A 168 -14.39 -8.20 -0.94
N ASP A 169 -15.72 -8.18 -0.77
CA ASP A 169 -16.68 -8.28 -1.88
C ASP A 169 -16.51 -7.18 -2.94
N LYS A 170 -16.04 -6.00 -2.53
CA LYS A 170 -15.82 -4.89 -3.49
C LYS A 170 -14.46 -4.96 -4.18
N LEU A 171 -13.48 -5.57 -3.57
CA LEU A 171 -12.20 -5.85 -4.22
C LEU A 171 -12.40 -6.86 -5.34
N VAL A 172 -13.18 -7.92 -5.09
CA VAL A 172 -13.57 -8.93 -6.10
C VAL A 172 -14.40 -8.31 -7.22
N SER A 173 -15.40 -7.47 -6.89
CA SER A 173 -16.26 -6.81 -7.90
C SER A 173 -15.53 -5.77 -8.77
N LYS A 174 -14.33 -5.33 -8.37
CA LYS A 174 -13.48 -4.41 -9.13
C LYS A 174 -12.52 -5.11 -10.10
N GLY A 175 -12.64 -6.41 -10.28
CA GLY A 175 -11.85 -7.20 -11.25
C GLY A 175 -10.51 -7.69 -10.67
N LEU A 176 -10.36 -7.70 -9.36
CA LEU A 176 -9.35 -8.52 -8.72
C LEU A 176 -9.87 -9.96 -8.70
N PRO A 177 -9.06 -10.98 -9.06
CA PRO A 177 -9.49 -12.37 -8.99
C PRO A 177 -9.90 -12.74 -7.57
N GLU A 178 -10.91 -13.64 -7.49
CA GLU A 178 -11.35 -14.25 -6.23
C GLU A 178 -10.22 -14.96 -5.51
#